data_ab6a14d08bbc42fc305dff6295aae918
#
_entry.id   ab6a14d08bbc42fc305dff6295aae918
#
_cell.length_a   1.000
_cell.length_b   1.000
_cell.length_c   1.000
_cell.angle_alpha   90.00
_cell.angle_beta   90.00
_cell.angle_gamma   90.00
#
_symmetry.space_group_name_H-M   'P 1'
#
loop_
_entity.id
_entity.type
_entity.pdbx_description
1 polymer ?
#
loop_
_entity_poly.entity_id
_entity_poly.type
_entity_poly.pdbx_seq_one_letter_code
_entity_poly.pdbx_strand_id
1 'polypeptide(L)'
;MSMFNFGFDDFEDAPDDGRLEELAARFEQMEETAWFDSDTLEEIATFYFEQGRFDDSLRVVDRMLATQPYSSDAWMRRGILLNNMGRHEHALEAYDEALGLNPTDIETLVNRGITLDSLDRAEDALEAYSEALRIDPSNDEALFNNGVTLERLNRIPEALAVFERCSEINPEHPEVWYELGFCHDRLNAIEESIACYDKHLDVDPYSNDAWYNRGIVLNKAGRFKEAVDSYDMAIVIAEEFASAHYNRGNALANLGDLRGAISAYKRVIEIEGPDAATCYNIALAFEELKLFDSAIHYFEKAIEADDTYAEAWYGLGCCYDGMERFEEALTFFNRAVVLNPDTPDFWYAKADCAYNLGRLAEAINAYRTVVSIAPENGDAWMDFAETLFEAGQVEQALGAYRKALDLKPDSAETYFSQAKALFAMGQSEESIRSLKMAFRLDPMQREEFPHAYPELYRDLQIRQLLGFER
;
A
#
# COMPACT_ATOMS: atom_id res chain seq x y z
N MET A 1 16.99 -8.66 12.27
CA MET A 1 17.58 -9.90 12.84
C MET A 1 18.42 -9.48 14.02
N SER A 2 17.87 -9.48 15.24
CA SER A 2 18.67 -9.14 16.43
C SER A 2 19.67 -10.25 16.66
N MET A 3 20.96 -9.93 16.62
CA MET A 3 21.99 -10.86 17.05
C MET A 3 21.88 -11.03 18.57
N PHE A 4 21.63 -12.24 19.01
CA PHE A 4 21.74 -12.58 20.44
C PHE A 4 23.11 -12.20 20.94
N ASN A 5 23.14 -11.34 21.94
CA ASN A 5 24.40 -10.97 22.59
C ASN A 5 24.77 -12.08 23.60
N PHE A 6 25.97 -12.59 23.52
CA PHE A 6 26.45 -13.71 24.38
C PHE A 6 26.89 -13.21 25.76
N GLY A 7 26.47 -12.00 26.14
CA GLY A 7 26.70 -11.42 27.48
C GLY A 7 28.16 -11.10 27.75
N PHE A 8 28.75 -10.18 27.01
CA PHE A 8 30.08 -9.66 27.25
C PHE A 8 30.11 -8.13 27.16
N ASP A 9 29.75 -7.48 28.23
CA ASP A 9 30.27 -6.16 28.53
C ASP A 9 31.53 -6.34 29.42
N ASP A 10 32.62 -5.64 29.02
CA ASP A 10 33.89 -5.46 29.71
C ASP A 10 35.00 -6.47 29.45
N PHE A 11 35.55 -6.48 28.23
CA PHE A 11 36.99 -6.71 28.08
C PHE A 11 37.65 -5.51 27.39
N GLU A 12 38.34 -4.66 28.17
CA GLU A 12 39.12 -3.50 27.69
C GLU A 12 40.38 -3.88 26.91
N ASP A 13 40.73 -5.17 26.78
CA ASP A 13 41.86 -5.67 25.95
C ASP A 13 41.35 -6.67 24.90
N ALA A 14 41.59 -6.37 23.63
CA ALA A 14 41.32 -7.31 22.54
C ALA A 14 41.98 -8.67 22.85
N PRO A 15 41.20 -9.76 22.86
CA PRO A 15 41.76 -11.08 23.17
C PRO A 15 42.87 -11.42 22.15
N ASP A 16 43.95 -12.00 22.67
CA ASP A 16 45.02 -12.56 21.82
C ASP A 16 44.43 -13.76 21.05
N ASP A 17 43.95 -13.52 19.84
CA ASP A 17 43.29 -14.53 18.99
C ASP A 17 44.16 -15.79 18.86
N GLY A 18 45.48 -15.64 18.83
CA GLY A 18 46.40 -16.76 18.77
C GLY A 18 46.40 -17.66 20.01
N ARG A 19 46.15 -17.06 21.21
CA ARG A 19 46.03 -17.82 22.47
C ARG A 19 44.70 -18.63 22.46
N LEU A 20 43.62 -18.01 22.03
CA LEU A 20 42.30 -18.66 22.01
C LEU A 20 42.24 -19.79 20.98
N GLU A 21 42.87 -19.62 19.80
CA GLU A 21 43.02 -20.69 18.81
C GLU A 21 43.81 -21.87 19.39
N GLU A 22 44.89 -21.63 20.13
CA GLU A 22 45.69 -22.70 20.76
C GLU A 22 44.90 -23.43 21.84
N LEU A 23 44.13 -22.71 22.67
CA LEU A 23 43.28 -23.28 23.69
C LEU A 23 42.13 -24.11 23.08
N ALA A 24 41.47 -23.61 22.02
CA ALA A 24 40.43 -24.31 21.30
C ALA A 24 41.00 -25.61 20.64
N ALA A 25 42.15 -25.53 19.98
CA ALA A 25 42.80 -26.71 19.40
C ALA A 25 43.18 -27.76 20.48
N ARG A 26 43.60 -27.28 21.66
CA ARG A 26 43.90 -28.18 22.79
C ARG A 26 42.62 -28.83 23.34
N PHE A 27 41.51 -28.12 23.39
CA PHE A 27 40.19 -28.66 23.77
C PHE A 27 39.79 -29.75 22.78
N GLU A 28 39.85 -29.51 21.46
CA GLU A 28 39.50 -30.48 20.42
C GLU A 28 40.34 -31.78 20.49
N GLN A 29 41.64 -31.66 20.84
CA GLN A 29 42.54 -32.82 20.88
C GLN A 29 42.42 -33.62 22.17
N MET A 30 42.04 -33.02 23.26
CA MET A 30 42.13 -33.60 24.60
C MET A 30 40.84 -33.47 25.40
N GLU A 31 39.68 -33.35 24.75
CA GLU A 31 38.35 -33.05 25.35
C GLU A 31 38.02 -33.89 26.60
N GLU A 32 38.36 -35.17 26.59
CA GLU A 32 38.07 -36.07 27.73
C GLU A 32 39.14 -36.06 28.85
N THR A 33 40.36 -35.64 28.56
CA THR A 33 41.51 -35.85 29.47
C THR A 33 42.11 -34.56 30.01
N ALA A 34 41.97 -33.43 29.28
CA ALA A 34 42.48 -32.16 29.74
C ALA A 34 41.61 -31.55 30.81
N TRP A 35 42.22 -30.99 31.83
CA TRP A 35 41.55 -30.15 32.82
C TRP A 35 41.61 -28.70 32.34
N PHE A 36 40.44 -28.05 32.31
CA PHE A 36 40.26 -26.62 32.09
C PHE A 36 39.52 -26.03 33.26
N ASP A 37 39.88 -24.84 33.72
CA ASP A 37 39.07 -24.09 34.64
C ASP A 37 37.84 -23.50 33.93
N SER A 38 36.90 -22.99 34.73
CA SER A 38 35.63 -22.47 34.23
C SER A 38 35.82 -21.30 33.27
N ASP A 39 36.71 -20.38 33.62
CA ASP A 39 36.96 -19.13 32.87
C ASP A 39 37.57 -19.49 31.48
N THR A 40 38.50 -20.41 31.44
CA THR A 40 39.07 -20.92 30.17
C THR A 40 38.04 -21.61 29.28
N LEU A 41 37.11 -22.40 29.85
CA LEU A 41 36.01 -22.99 29.07
C LEU A 41 35.06 -21.93 28.53
N GLU A 42 34.81 -20.91 29.30
CA GLU A 42 33.98 -19.78 28.90
C GLU A 42 34.60 -18.99 27.72
N GLU A 43 35.90 -18.67 27.82
CA GLU A 43 36.65 -18.06 26.71
C GLU A 43 36.59 -18.90 25.44
N ILE A 44 36.77 -20.25 25.53
CA ILE A 44 36.69 -21.16 24.39
C ILE A 44 35.27 -21.23 23.80
N ALA A 45 34.23 -21.25 24.67
CA ALA A 45 32.86 -21.28 24.21
C ALA A 45 32.50 -20.03 23.40
N THR A 46 32.93 -18.86 23.92
CA THR A 46 32.74 -17.56 23.27
C THR A 46 33.45 -17.50 21.93
N PHE A 47 34.73 -17.91 21.89
CA PHE A 47 35.52 -17.94 20.65
C PHE A 47 34.85 -18.78 19.55
N TYR A 48 34.30 -19.95 19.89
CA TYR A 48 33.57 -20.76 18.91
C TYR A 48 32.24 -20.11 18.50
N PHE A 49 31.57 -19.45 19.43
CA PHE A 49 30.31 -18.74 19.16
C PHE A 49 30.52 -17.60 18.15
N GLU A 50 31.53 -16.75 18.37
CA GLU A 50 31.90 -15.63 17.48
C GLU A 50 32.27 -16.10 16.05
N GLN A 51 32.84 -17.29 15.94
CA GLN A 51 33.13 -17.91 14.64
C GLN A 51 31.95 -18.64 14.00
N GLY A 52 30.74 -18.60 14.62
CA GLY A 52 29.56 -19.30 14.15
C GLY A 52 29.65 -20.84 14.29
N ARG A 53 30.64 -21.34 15.06
CA ARG A 53 30.86 -22.78 15.32
C ARG A 53 30.00 -23.24 16.52
N PHE A 54 28.70 -23.14 16.39
CA PHE A 54 27.75 -23.36 17.50
C PHE A 54 27.77 -24.78 18.07
N ASP A 55 27.99 -25.81 17.25
CA ASP A 55 28.13 -27.19 17.72
C ASP A 55 29.38 -27.39 18.60
N ASP A 56 30.48 -26.70 18.28
CA ASP A 56 31.71 -26.75 19.04
C ASP A 56 31.55 -26.00 20.37
N SER A 57 30.95 -24.79 20.32
CA SER A 57 30.63 -24.02 21.51
C SER A 57 29.69 -24.82 22.45
N LEU A 58 28.69 -25.50 21.91
CA LEU A 58 27.75 -26.31 22.70
C LEU A 58 28.48 -27.46 23.43
N ARG A 59 29.44 -28.12 22.78
CA ARG A 59 30.26 -29.18 23.46
C ARG A 59 31.02 -28.61 24.65
N VAL A 60 31.57 -27.38 24.51
CA VAL A 60 32.28 -26.71 25.61
C VAL A 60 31.30 -26.39 26.77
N VAL A 61 30.13 -25.83 26.47
CA VAL A 61 29.11 -25.51 27.48
C VAL A 61 28.56 -26.79 28.14
N ASP A 62 28.32 -27.88 27.39
CA ASP A 62 27.93 -29.17 27.98
C ASP A 62 29.05 -29.72 28.92
N ARG A 63 30.32 -29.45 28.63
CA ARG A 63 31.44 -29.79 29.54
C ARG A 63 31.44 -28.93 30.79
N MET A 64 31.12 -27.62 30.67
CA MET A 64 30.91 -26.73 31.86
C MET A 64 29.83 -27.29 32.76
N LEU A 65 28.67 -27.63 32.19
CA LEU A 65 27.51 -28.18 32.91
C LEU A 65 27.81 -29.56 33.56
N ALA A 66 28.65 -30.38 32.95
CA ALA A 66 29.11 -31.66 33.53
C ALA A 66 29.92 -31.46 34.83
N THR A 67 30.65 -30.32 34.95
CA THR A 67 31.43 -29.96 36.14
C THR A 67 30.64 -29.09 37.12
N GLN A 68 29.75 -28.22 36.59
CA GLN A 68 28.95 -27.25 37.37
C GLN A 68 27.48 -27.33 36.96
N PRO A 69 26.75 -28.38 37.32
CA PRO A 69 25.36 -28.60 36.85
C PRO A 69 24.36 -27.56 37.41
N TYR A 70 24.75 -26.75 38.39
CA TYR A 70 23.91 -25.72 39.01
C TYR A 70 24.30 -24.30 38.58
N SER A 71 25.05 -24.13 37.47
CA SER A 71 25.34 -22.85 36.87
C SER A 71 24.18 -22.37 36.00
N SER A 72 23.41 -21.37 36.46
CA SER A 72 22.34 -20.77 35.67
C SER A 72 22.86 -20.15 34.38
N ASP A 73 24.01 -19.49 34.42
CA ASP A 73 24.69 -18.89 33.29
C ASP A 73 25.05 -19.94 32.21
N ALA A 74 25.63 -21.09 32.60
CA ALA A 74 25.94 -22.17 31.65
C ALA A 74 24.67 -22.75 30.99
N TRP A 75 23.57 -22.88 31.74
CA TRP A 75 22.27 -23.27 31.17
C TRP A 75 21.70 -22.21 30.23
N MET A 76 21.78 -20.90 30.56
CA MET A 76 21.38 -19.81 29.66
C MET A 76 22.17 -19.85 28.37
N ARG A 77 23.51 -19.92 28.41
CA ARG A 77 24.38 -20.02 27.23
C ARG A 77 24.05 -21.23 26.36
N ARG A 78 23.73 -22.38 27.00
CA ARG A 78 23.23 -23.56 26.29
C ARG A 78 21.94 -23.26 25.52
N GLY A 79 21.02 -22.53 26.13
CA GLY A 79 19.78 -22.10 25.51
C GLY A 79 20.04 -21.19 24.29
N ILE A 80 20.90 -20.20 24.43
CA ILE A 80 21.29 -19.27 23.34
C ILE A 80 21.87 -20.05 22.17
N LEU A 81 22.81 -20.97 22.42
CA LEU A 81 23.40 -21.81 21.37
C LEU A 81 22.37 -22.66 20.65
N LEU A 82 21.49 -23.33 21.39
CA LEU A 82 20.44 -24.18 20.82
C LEU A 82 19.46 -23.34 19.97
N ASN A 83 19.15 -22.13 20.41
CA ASN A 83 18.30 -21.23 19.67
C ASN A 83 18.94 -20.79 18.33
N ASN A 84 20.24 -20.42 18.36
CA ASN A 84 20.97 -20.06 17.13
C ASN A 84 21.10 -21.25 16.16
N MET A 85 21.06 -22.49 16.66
CA MET A 85 21.04 -23.73 15.85
C MET A 85 19.64 -24.09 15.35
N GLY A 86 18.60 -23.28 15.61
CA GLY A 86 17.20 -23.57 15.27
C GLY A 86 16.56 -24.67 16.12
N ARG A 87 17.18 -25.07 17.24
CA ARG A 87 16.67 -26.09 18.16
C ARG A 87 15.85 -25.45 19.28
N HIS A 88 14.85 -24.68 18.92
CA HIS A 88 14.11 -23.76 19.81
C HIS A 88 13.48 -24.46 21.03
N GLU A 89 12.87 -25.65 20.88
CA GLU A 89 12.26 -26.37 22.02
C GLU A 89 13.32 -26.80 23.05
N HIS A 90 14.50 -27.27 22.60
CA HIS A 90 15.58 -27.59 23.51
C HIS A 90 16.21 -26.35 24.16
N ALA A 91 16.16 -25.19 23.45
CA ALA A 91 16.57 -23.92 24.03
C ALA A 91 15.67 -23.55 25.19
N LEU A 92 14.33 -23.69 25.04
CA LEU A 92 13.37 -23.43 26.10
C LEU A 92 13.60 -24.33 27.32
N GLU A 93 13.90 -25.63 27.10
CA GLU A 93 14.26 -26.53 28.21
C GLU A 93 15.50 -26.04 28.98
N ALA A 94 16.50 -25.53 28.25
CA ALA A 94 17.71 -25.01 28.89
C ALA A 94 17.46 -23.70 29.65
N TYR A 95 16.63 -22.79 29.10
CA TYR A 95 16.21 -21.59 29.82
C TYR A 95 15.36 -21.89 31.05
N ASP A 96 14.47 -22.88 30.98
CA ASP A 96 13.67 -23.29 32.13
C ASP A 96 14.57 -23.85 33.26
N GLU A 97 15.66 -24.59 32.92
CA GLU A 97 16.66 -25.01 33.91
C GLU A 97 17.43 -23.80 34.50
N ALA A 98 17.84 -22.83 33.65
CA ALA A 98 18.51 -21.62 34.09
C ALA A 98 17.61 -20.80 35.06
N LEU A 99 16.36 -20.58 34.70
CA LEU A 99 15.37 -19.87 35.52
C LEU A 99 14.98 -20.65 36.80
N GLY A 100 15.03 -21.99 36.74
CA GLY A 100 14.88 -22.83 37.94
C GLY A 100 15.99 -22.59 38.96
N LEU A 101 17.19 -22.22 38.52
CA LEU A 101 18.33 -21.88 39.37
C LEU A 101 18.36 -20.40 39.77
N ASN A 102 18.07 -19.50 38.81
CA ASN A 102 18.00 -18.05 39.03
C ASN A 102 16.70 -17.48 38.43
N PRO A 103 15.60 -17.44 39.18
CA PRO A 103 14.30 -16.96 38.66
C PRO A 103 14.25 -15.46 38.33
N THR A 104 15.27 -14.70 38.70
CA THR A 104 15.30 -13.24 38.47
C THR A 104 16.30 -12.83 37.41
N ASP A 105 16.76 -13.78 36.62
CA ASP A 105 17.69 -13.50 35.53
C ASP A 105 16.94 -12.93 34.32
N ILE A 106 17.10 -11.63 34.13
CA ILE A 106 16.38 -10.86 33.11
C ILE A 106 16.81 -11.28 31.71
N GLU A 107 18.10 -11.51 31.50
CA GLU A 107 18.65 -11.92 30.22
C GLU A 107 18.06 -13.27 29.77
N THR A 108 18.01 -14.24 30.67
CA THR A 108 17.36 -15.54 30.39
C THR A 108 15.87 -15.38 30.06
N LEU A 109 15.13 -14.50 30.79
CA LEU A 109 13.72 -14.24 30.50
C LEU A 109 13.52 -13.62 29.12
N VAL A 110 14.35 -12.65 28.73
CA VAL A 110 14.30 -12.00 27.42
C VAL A 110 14.62 -13.01 26.31
N ASN A 111 15.72 -13.78 26.45
CA ASN A 111 16.09 -14.80 25.46
C ASN A 111 15.01 -15.90 25.32
N ARG A 112 14.37 -16.29 26.43
CA ARG A 112 13.23 -17.22 26.41
C ARG A 112 12.07 -16.63 25.63
N GLY A 113 11.75 -15.35 25.84
CA GLY A 113 10.72 -14.63 25.09
C GLY A 113 11.00 -14.61 23.58
N ILE A 114 12.21 -14.25 23.18
CA ILE A 114 12.64 -14.24 21.77
C ILE A 114 12.51 -15.65 21.14
N THR A 115 12.88 -16.67 21.89
CA THR A 115 12.76 -18.07 21.42
C THR A 115 11.28 -18.49 21.27
N LEU A 116 10.41 -18.07 22.18
CA LEU A 116 8.96 -18.30 22.10
C LEU A 116 8.37 -17.59 20.87
N ASP A 117 8.81 -16.38 20.60
CA ASP A 117 8.43 -15.67 19.40
C ASP A 117 8.85 -16.40 18.10
N SER A 118 10.03 -17.00 18.09
CA SER A 118 10.51 -17.81 16.96
C SER A 118 9.68 -19.08 16.75
N LEU A 119 9.00 -19.56 17.78
CA LEU A 119 8.05 -20.68 17.73
C LEU A 119 6.60 -20.26 17.48
N ASP A 120 6.34 -19.00 17.15
CA ASP A 120 5.01 -18.42 16.98
C ASP A 120 4.11 -18.50 18.24
N ARG A 121 4.74 -18.53 19.43
CA ARG A 121 4.12 -18.54 20.76
C ARG A 121 4.12 -17.15 21.36
N ALA A 122 3.53 -16.20 20.65
CA ALA A 122 3.62 -14.77 20.95
C ALA A 122 3.06 -14.39 22.34
N GLU A 123 1.95 -14.97 22.79
CA GLU A 123 1.38 -14.66 24.12
C GLU A 123 2.28 -15.18 25.25
N ASP A 124 2.93 -16.33 25.08
CA ASP A 124 3.91 -16.84 26.04
C ASP A 124 5.17 -15.96 26.07
N ALA A 125 5.57 -15.42 24.91
CA ALA A 125 6.68 -14.45 24.80
C ALA A 125 6.37 -13.16 25.59
N LEU A 126 5.15 -12.60 25.43
CA LEU A 126 4.71 -11.41 26.18
C LEU A 126 4.71 -11.65 27.70
N GLU A 127 4.38 -12.88 28.14
CA GLU A 127 4.47 -13.23 29.56
C GLU A 127 5.92 -13.20 30.05
N ALA A 128 6.85 -13.78 29.28
CA ALA A 128 8.28 -13.76 29.63
C ALA A 128 8.86 -12.34 29.69
N TYR A 129 8.57 -11.47 28.70
CA TYR A 129 8.97 -10.06 28.72
C TYR A 129 8.33 -9.30 29.88
N SER A 130 7.05 -9.55 30.18
CA SER A 130 6.38 -8.91 31.31
C SER A 130 7.01 -9.31 32.65
N GLU A 131 7.51 -10.54 32.78
CA GLU A 131 8.23 -10.99 33.97
C GLU A 131 9.60 -10.30 34.08
N ALA A 132 10.35 -10.16 32.96
CA ALA A 132 11.60 -9.41 32.90
C ALA A 132 11.36 -7.95 33.32
N LEU A 133 10.34 -7.28 32.77
CA LEU A 133 9.98 -5.90 33.08
C LEU A 133 9.42 -5.68 34.49
N ARG A 134 8.93 -6.72 35.15
CA ARG A 134 8.56 -6.65 36.57
C ARG A 134 9.78 -6.62 37.48
N ILE A 135 10.89 -7.25 37.06
CA ILE A 135 12.17 -7.24 37.78
C ILE A 135 12.92 -5.93 37.53
N ASP A 136 13.11 -5.60 36.26
CA ASP A 136 13.67 -4.31 35.82
C ASP A 136 12.74 -3.61 34.83
N PRO A 137 11.96 -2.62 35.32
CA PRO A 137 11.08 -1.83 34.48
C PRO A 137 11.80 -0.96 33.45
N SER A 138 13.11 -0.82 33.51
CA SER A 138 13.92 0.01 32.63
C SER A 138 14.78 -0.78 31.64
N ASN A 139 14.57 -2.09 31.56
CA ASN A 139 15.26 -2.92 30.58
C ASN A 139 14.72 -2.63 29.16
N ASP A 140 15.50 -1.92 28.35
CA ASP A 140 15.13 -1.45 27.03
C ASP A 140 15.00 -2.61 26.01
N GLU A 141 15.80 -3.66 26.13
CA GLU A 141 15.72 -4.86 25.29
C GLU A 141 14.39 -5.60 25.52
N ALA A 142 14.00 -5.81 26.77
CA ALA A 142 12.70 -6.40 27.08
C ALA A 142 11.53 -5.55 26.59
N LEU A 143 11.62 -4.22 26.72
CA LEU A 143 10.61 -3.30 26.19
C LEU A 143 10.55 -3.39 24.66
N PHE A 144 11.68 -3.32 23.99
CA PHE A 144 11.73 -3.36 22.54
C PHE A 144 11.13 -4.67 22.00
N ASN A 145 11.57 -5.83 22.47
CA ASN A 145 11.06 -7.14 22.02
C ASN A 145 9.57 -7.32 22.38
N ASN A 146 9.11 -6.84 23.53
CA ASN A 146 7.70 -6.82 23.89
C ASN A 146 6.88 -6.00 22.86
N GLY A 147 7.38 -4.82 22.47
CA GLY A 147 6.76 -3.96 21.45
C GLY A 147 6.66 -4.66 20.09
N VAL A 148 7.74 -5.29 19.63
CA VAL A 148 7.77 -6.05 18.36
C VAL A 148 6.76 -7.21 18.38
N THR A 149 6.66 -7.93 19.48
CA THR A 149 5.67 -9.01 19.62
C THR A 149 4.23 -8.49 19.59
N LEU A 150 3.95 -7.37 20.28
CA LEU A 150 2.64 -6.72 20.27
C LEU A 150 2.27 -6.23 18.86
N GLU A 151 3.22 -5.69 18.12
CA GLU A 151 3.03 -5.28 16.73
C GLU A 151 2.66 -6.47 15.83
N ARG A 152 3.40 -7.57 15.94
CA ARG A 152 3.11 -8.82 15.20
C ARG A 152 1.70 -9.35 15.50
N LEU A 153 1.21 -9.18 16.74
CA LEU A 153 -0.17 -9.47 17.14
C LEU A 153 -1.18 -8.40 16.68
N ASN A 154 -0.75 -7.39 15.94
CA ASN A 154 -1.55 -6.24 15.50
C ASN A 154 -2.17 -5.44 16.67
N ARG A 155 -1.53 -5.49 17.86
CA ARG A 155 -1.91 -4.72 19.06
C ARG A 155 -1.19 -3.36 19.05
N ILE A 156 -1.33 -2.61 17.97
CA ILE A 156 -0.55 -1.39 17.66
C ILE A 156 -0.58 -0.33 18.77
N PRO A 157 -1.75 -0.01 19.41
CA PRO A 157 -1.74 0.99 20.49
C PRO A 157 -0.91 0.58 21.72
N GLU A 158 -0.83 -0.73 21.99
CA GLU A 158 -0.04 -1.25 23.10
C GLU A 158 1.45 -1.27 22.74
N ALA A 159 1.78 -1.68 21.51
CA ALA A 159 3.14 -1.60 20.98
C ALA A 159 3.68 -0.16 21.04
N LEU A 160 2.89 0.82 20.57
CA LEU A 160 3.25 2.23 20.64
C LEU A 160 3.64 2.66 22.07
N ALA A 161 2.79 2.35 23.05
CA ALA A 161 3.06 2.75 24.44
C ALA A 161 4.34 2.12 25.02
N VAL A 162 4.66 0.90 24.59
CA VAL A 162 5.88 0.20 25.01
C VAL A 162 7.11 0.77 24.32
N PHE A 163 7.05 1.05 23.02
CA PHE A 163 8.14 1.69 22.28
C PHE A 163 8.39 3.13 22.72
N GLU A 164 7.34 3.92 23.04
CA GLU A 164 7.51 5.25 23.66
C GLU A 164 8.31 5.16 24.94
N ARG A 165 7.97 4.21 25.81
CA ARG A 165 8.71 3.98 27.04
C ARG A 165 10.15 3.52 26.78
N CYS A 166 10.38 2.65 25.79
CA CYS A 166 11.73 2.25 25.38
C CYS A 166 12.55 3.47 24.93
N SER A 167 11.98 4.35 24.11
CA SER A 167 12.65 5.55 23.61
C SER A 167 12.94 6.60 24.68
N GLU A 168 12.14 6.63 25.76
CA GLU A 168 12.41 7.49 26.94
C GLU A 168 13.61 6.99 27.75
N ILE A 169 13.81 5.68 27.83
CA ILE A 169 14.90 5.03 28.57
C ILE A 169 16.19 5.04 27.74
N ASN A 170 16.12 4.60 26.51
CA ASN A 170 17.24 4.55 25.57
C ASN A 170 16.88 5.27 24.25
N PRO A 171 17.07 6.60 24.18
CA PRO A 171 16.83 7.37 22.96
C PRO A 171 17.75 7.02 21.78
N GLU A 172 18.88 6.37 22.07
CA GLU A 172 19.88 5.94 21.08
C GLU A 172 19.68 4.48 20.62
N HIS A 173 18.59 3.83 21.08
CA HIS A 173 18.27 2.49 20.62
C HIS A 173 18.11 2.49 19.09
N PRO A 174 18.82 1.62 18.34
CA PRO A 174 18.94 1.75 16.88
C PRO A 174 17.61 1.64 16.13
N GLU A 175 16.69 0.82 16.62
CA GLU A 175 15.45 0.50 15.90
C GLU A 175 14.18 1.16 16.49
N VAL A 176 14.23 1.70 17.72
CA VAL A 176 13.00 2.14 18.41
C VAL A 176 12.26 3.25 17.66
N TRP A 177 12.99 4.15 17.03
CA TRP A 177 12.38 5.25 16.28
C TRP A 177 11.75 4.78 14.96
N TYR A 178 12.30 3.72 14.35
CA TYR A 178 11.71 3.07 13.19
C TYR A 178 10.35 2.46 13.53
N GLU A 179 10.29 1.67 14.61
CA GLU A 179 9.06 1.01 15.05
C GLU A 179 8.01 2.02 15.54
N LEU A 180 8.41 3.09 16.22
CA LEU A 180 7.52 4.20 16.55
C LEU A 180 6.93 4.84 15.29
N GLY A 181 7.76 5.07 14.26
CA GLY A 181 7.32 5.59 12.97
C GLY A 181 6.27 4.70 12.33
N PHE A 182 6.50 3.39 12.33
CA PHE A 182 5.56 2.40 11.83
C PHE A 182 4.24 2.37 12.63
N CYS A 183 4.31 2.34 13.96
CA CYS A 183 3.12 2.36 14.81
C CYS A 183 2.27 3.62 14.59
N HIS A 184 2.89 4.80 14.49
CA HIS A 184 2.20 6.04 14.19
C HIS A 184 1.54 6.03 12.81
N ASP A 185 2.20 5.49 11.77
CA ASP A 185 1.59 5.34 10.44
C ASP A 185 0.34 4.44 10.50
N ARG A 186 0.43 3.30 11.19
CA ARG A 186 -0.71 2.38 11.38
C ARG A 186 -1.88 3.02 12.12
N LEU A 187 -1.62 3.98 12.98
CA LEU A 187 -2.63 4.77 13.70
C LEU A 187 -3.04 6.05 12.96
N ASN A 188 -2.54 6.25 11.73
CA ASN A 188 -2.78 7.43 10.90
C ASN A 188 -2.35 8.76 11.55
N ALA A 189 -1.34 8.71 12.42
CA ALA A 189 -0.67 9.85 13.04
C ALA A 189 0.53 10.26 12.16
N ILE A 190 0.21 10.97 11.06
CA ILE A 190 1.14 11.21 9.94
C ILE A 190 2.38 11.99 10.35
N GLU A 191 2.21 13.13 11.05
CA GLU A 191 3.33 14.01 11.39
C GLU A 191 4.24 13.37 12.45
N GLU A 192 3.66 12.64 13.40
CA GLU A 192 4.40 11.89 14.42
C GLU A 192 5.21 10.74 13.76
N SER A 193 4.62 10.05 12.79
CA SER A 193 5.31 9.01 12.03
C SER A 193 6.54 9.57 11.29
N ILE A 194 6.37 10.68 10.56
CA ILE A 194 7.47 11.33 9.84
C ILE A 194 8.58 11.75 10.82
N ALA A 195 8.21 12.36 11.95
CA ALA A 195 9.18 12.80 12.96
C ALA A 195 9.97 11.64 13.57
N CYS A 196 9.35 10.47 13.74
CA CYS A 196 10.03 9.27 14.21
C CYS A 196 11.00 8.70 13.17
N TYR A 197 10.59 8.61 11.90
CA TYR A 197 11.50 8.22 10.83
C TYR A 197 12.65 9.20 10.64
N ASP A 198 12.42 10.51 10.79
CA ASP A 198 13.50 11.51 10.76
C ASP A 198 14.54 11.24 11.88
N LYS A 199 14.09 10.93 13.10
CA LYS A 199 14.99 10.58 14.20
C LYS A 199 15.77 9.28 13.96
N HIS A 200 15.12 8.26 13.39
CA HIS A 200 15.82 7.03 13.03
C HIS A 200 16.92 7.32 11.99
N LEU A 201 16.60 8.14 10.98
CA LEU A 201 17.54 8.51 9.91
C LEU A 201 18.66 9.44 10.38
N ASP A 202 18.50 10.15 11.51
CA ASP A 202 19.59 10.88 12.17
C ASP A 202 20.62 9.93 12.79
N VAL A 203 20.19 8.73 13.22
CA VAL A 203 21.04 7.67 13.80
C VAL A 203 21.60 6.77 12.69
N ASP A 204 20.74 6.28 11.80
CA ASP A 204 21.13 5.46 10.64
C ASP A 204 20.67 6.10 9.32
N PRO A 205 21.49 6.99 8.73
CA PRO A 205 21.19 7.63 7.45
C PRO A 205 21.13 6.66 6.25
N TYR A 206 21.63 5.43 6.43
CA TYR A 206 21.69 4.41 5.37
C TYR A 206 20.57 3.37 5.46
N SER A 207 19.60 3.55 6.32
CA SER A 207 18.40 2.72 6.39
C SER A 207 17.50 2.96 5.16
N ASN A 208 17.62 2.11 4.12
CA ASN A 208 16.77 2.19 2.93
C ASN A 208 15.29 2.00 3.27
N ASP A 209 14.97 1.15 4.24
CA ASP A 209 13.60 0.86 4.66
C ASP A 209 12.97 2.06 5.38
N ALA A 210 13.74 2.78 6.21
CA ALA A 210 13.24 3.99 6.86
C ALA A 210 12.96 5.12 5.85
N TRP A 211 13.86 5.34 4.90
CA TRP A 211 13.62 6.27 3.80
C TRP A 211 12.39 5.89 2.98
N TYR A 212 12.23 4.62 2.66
CA TYR A 212 11.08 4.10 1.91
C TYR A 212 9.76 4.31 2.67
N ASN A 213 9.69 3.92 3.94
CA ASN A 213 8.50 4.06 4.76
C ASN A 213 8.13 5.52 5.01
N ARG A 214 9.13 6.38 5.25
CA ARG A 214 8.94 7.83 5.30
C ARG A 214 8.30 8.35 4.01
N GLY A 215 8.76 7.90 2.85
CA GLY A 215 8.19 8.22 1.55
C GLY A 215 6.72 7.79 1.43
N ILE A 216 6.36 6.60 1.91
CA ILE A 216 4.98 6.10 1.94
C ILE A 216 4.08 7.04 2.76
N VAL A 217 4.52 7.43 3.96
CA VAL A 217 3.75 8.30 4.86
C VAL A 217 3.57 9.69 4.24
N LEU A 218 4.62 10.25 3.65
CA LEU A 218 4.57 11.52 2.93
C LEU A 218 3.64 11.48 1.72
N ASN A 219 3.64 10.38 0.98
CA ASN A 219 2.74 10.16 -0.16
C ASN A 219 1.27 10.11 0.30
N LYS A 220 0.96 9.42 1.40
CA LYS A 220 -0.38 9.41 2.03
C LYS A 220 -0.82 10.82 2.46
N ALA A 221 0.12 11.65 2.93
CA ALA A 221 -0.11 13.04 3.29
C ALA A 221 -0.31 13.99 2.11
N GLY A 222 -0.15 13.51 0.87
CA GLY A 222 -0.16 14.35 -0.34
C GLY A 222 1.12 15.21 -0.52
N ARG A 223 2.16 14.97 0.30
CA ARG A 223 3.46 15.66 0.23
C ARG A 223 4.36 14.98 -0.80
N PHE A 224 3.87 14.89 -2.05
CA PHE A 224 4.46 14.07 -3.11
C PHE A 224 5.92 14.42 -3.43
N LYS A 225 6.29 15.70 -3.38
CA LYS A 225 7.68 16.10 -3.64
C LYS A 225 8.64 15.53 -2.59
N GLU A 226 8.29 15.63 -1.33
CA GLU A 226 9.09 15.11 -0.23
C GLU A 226 9.10 13.58 -0.21
N ALA A 227 8.00 12.95 -0.67
CA ALA A 227 7.95 11.51 -0.88
C ALA A 227 8.95 11.06 -1.96
N VAL A 228 9.03 11.78 -3.10
CA VAL A 228 10.03 11.52 -4.15
C VAL A 228 11.44 11.65 -3.61
N ASP A 229 11.75 12.72 -2.84
CA ASP A 229 13.06 12.91 -2.24
C ASP A 229 13.42 11.73 -1.30
N SER A 230 12.46 11.20 -0.54
CA SER A 230 12.66 10.06 0.34
C SER A 230 12.89 8.76 -0.44
N TYR A 231 12.10 8.50 -1.48
CA TYR A 231 12.31 7.34 -2.35
C TYR A 231 13.64 7.42 -3.10
N ASP A 232 14.06 8.62 -3.51
CA ASP A 232 15.38 8.82 -4.16
C ASP A 232 16.51 8.40 -3.20
N MET A 233 16.43 8.73 -1.90
CA MET A 233 17.41 8.29 -0.92
C MET A 233 17.39 6.76 -0.74
N ALA A 234 16.20 6.15 -0.64
CA ALA A 234 16.10 4.69 -0.56
C ALA A 234 16.73 4.00 -1.78
N ILE A 235 16.52 4.54 -2.98
CA ILE A 235 17.08 4.02 -4.24
C ILE A 235 18.60 4.22 -4.32
N VAL A 236 19.12 5.35 -3.82
CA VAL A 236 20.57 5.57 -3.79
C VAL A 236 21.28 4.54 -2.91
N ILE A 237 20.64 4.10 -1.82
CA ILE A 237 21.17 3.09 -0.91
C ILE A 237 21.00 1.68 -1.50
N ALA A 238 19.83 1.41 -2.08
CA ALA A 238 19.49 0.11 -2.66
C ALA A 238 18.96 0.30 -4.09
N GLU A 239 19.86 0.28 -5.08
CA GLU A 239 19.55 0.61 -6.49
C GLU A 239 18.47 -0.32 -7.11
N GLU A 240 18.41 -1.57 -6.67
CA GLU A 240 17.44 -2.56 -7.17
C GLU A 240 16.17 -2.67 -6.30
N PHE A 241 15.86 -1.64 -5.51
CA PHE A 241 14.65 -1.61 -4.68
C PHE A 241 13.42 -1.26 -5.54
N ALA A 242 12.85 -2.27 -6.20
CA ALA A 242 11.74 -2.12 -7.15
C ALA A 242 10.53 -1.40 -6.55
N SER A 243 10.14 -1.71 -5.30
CA SER A 243 9.02 -1.05 -4.62
C SER A 243 9.25 0.46 -4.43
N ALA A 244 10.48 0.89 -4.17
CA ALA A 244 10.81 2.32 -4.06
C ALA A 244 10.69 3.01 -5.43
N HIS A 245 11.17 2.39 -6.51
CA HIS A 245 10.98 2.90 -7.87
C HIS A 245 9.50 2.99 -8.25
N TYR A 246 8.69 1.99 -7.90
CA TYR A 246 7.25 1.97 -8.18
C TYR A 246 6.53 3.11 -7.46
N ASN A 247 6.74 3.25 -6.14
CA ASN A 247 6.10 4.30 -5.34
C ASN A 247 6.59 5.71 -5.71
N ARG A 248 7.87 5.84 -6.09
CA ARG A 248 8.40 7.06 -6.69
C ARG A 248 7.66 7.42 -7.98
N GLY A 249 7.40 6.43 -8.84
CA GLY A 249 6.61 6.60 -10.05
C GLY A 249 5.20 7.13 -9.75
N ASN A 250 4.53 6.55 -8.75
CA ASN A 250 3.22 7.00 -8.29
C ASN A 250 3.26 8.45 -7.79
N ALA A 251 4.25 8.81 -6.98
CA ALA A 251 4.40 10.17 -6.46
C ALA A 251 4.68 11.18 -7.57
N LEU A 252 5.52 10.84 -8.56
CA LEU A 252 5.80 11.67 -9.73
C LEU A 252 4.57 11.85 -10.62
N ALA A 253 3.76 10.81 -10.82
CA ALA A 253 2.49 10.90 -11.55
C ALA A 253 1.53 11.87 -10.85
N ASN A 254 1.40 11.78 -9.52
CA ASN A 254 0.58 12.73 -8.74
C ASN A 254 1.09 14.17 -8.80
N LEU A 255 2.39 14.39 -9.02
CA LEU A 255 2.98 15.71 -9.27
C LEU A 255 2.76 16.20 -10.70
N GLY A 256 2.26 15.36 -11.61
CA GLY A 256 2.15 15.66 -13.04
C GLY A 256 3.45 15.46 -13.82
N ASP A 257 4.54 14.99 -13.18
CA ASP A 257 5.76 14.59 -13.90
C ASP A 257 5.60 13.18 -14.49
N LEU A 258 4.77 13.10 -15.52
CA LEU A 258 4.45 11.84 -16.18
C LEU A 258 5.68 11.19 -16.84
N ARG A 259 6.65 12.00 -17.31
CA ARG A 259 7.88 11.45 -17.90
C ARG A 259 8.80 10.84 -16.86
N GLY A 260 8.93 11.48 -15.71
CA GLY A 260 9.64 10.95 -14.57
C GLY A 260 8.98 9.66 -14.05
N ALA A 261 7.64 9.63 -13.96
CA ALA A 261 6.87 8.45 -13.58
C ALA A 261 7.13 7.26 -14.53
N ILE A 262 7.04 7.48 -15.85
CA ILE A 262 7.34 6.45 -16.87
C ILE A 262 8.76 5.90 -16.70
N SER A 263 9.74 6.77 -16.42
CA SER A 263 11.13 6.34 -16.21
C SER A 263 11.26 5.44 -14.97
N ALA A 264 10.60 5.83 -13.88
CA ALA A 264 10.62 5.08 -12.63
C ALA A 264 9.95 3.68 -12.79
N TYR A 265 8.77 3.62 -13.41
CA TYR A 265 8.11 2.34 -13.69
C TYR A 265 8.88 1.44 -14.65
N LYS A 266 9.57 2.00 -15.65
CA LYS A 266 10.44 1.22 -16.53
C LYS A 266 11.59 0.57 -15.77
N ARG A 267 12.11 1.26 -14.75
CA ARG A 267 13.15 0.66 -13.89
C ARG A 267 12.61 -0.53 -13.10
N VAL A 268 11.34 -0.48 -12.63
CA VAL A 268 10.68 -1.66 -12.01
C VAL A 268 10.67 -2.84 -12.99
N ILE A 269 10.26 -2.62 -14.24
CA ILE A 269 10.23 -3.68 -15.27
C ILE A 269 11.64 -4.24 -15.55
N GLU A 270 12.68 -3.42 -15.49
CA GLU A 270 14.08 -3.89 -15.65
C GLU A 270 14.54 -4.78 -14.51
N ILE A 271 14.07 -4.52 -13.27
CA ILE A 271 14.44 -5.25 -12.07
C ILE A 271 13.64 -6.56 -11.93
N GLU A 272 12.32 -6.50 -12.03
CA GLU A 272 11.42 -7.62 -11.71
C GLU A 272 10.76 -8.25 -12.95
N GLY A 273 10.90 -7.61 -14.11
CA GLY A 273 10.15 -7.99 -15.31
C GLY A 273 8.81 -7.26 -15.41
N PRO A 274 8.11 -7.42 -16.55
CA PRO A 274 6.83 -6.75 -16.79
C PRO A 274 5.70 -7.44 -15.99
N ASP A 275 4.99 -6.66 -15.22
CA ASP A 275 3.73 -7.02 -14.56
C ASP A 275 2.58 -6.14 -15.07
N ALA A 276 1.33 -6.59 -14.86
CA ALA A 276 0.16 -5.91 -15.40
C ALA A 276 -0.01 -4.50 -14.81
N ALA A 277 0.18 -4.32 -13.51
CA ALA A 277 -0.03 -3.04 -12.83
C ALA A 277 1.00 -1.98 -13.26
N THR A 278 2.28 -2.37 -13.32
CA THR A 278 3.35 -1.46 -13.75
C THR A 278 3.18 -1.07 -15.22
N CYS A 279 2.88 -2.04 -16.11
CA CYS A 279 2.60 -1.74 -17.52
C CYS A 279 1.37 -0.83 -17.67
N TYR A 280 0.32 -1.06 -16.91
CA TYR A 280 -0.89 -0.23 -16.89
C TYR A 280 -0.58 1.22 -16.47
N ASN A 281 0.19 1.41 -15.40
CA ASN A 281 0.57 2.76 -14.95
C ASN A 281 1.43 3.52 -15.98
N ILE A 282 2.34 2.82 -16.67
CA ILE A 282 3.08 3.42 -17.79
C ILE A 282 2.12 3.81 -18.91
N ALA A 283 1.16 2.95 -19.24
CA ALA A 283 0.18 3.22 -20.28
C ALA A 283 -0.69 4.43 -19.95
N LEU A 284 -1.20 4.55 -18.73
CA LEU A 284 -1.95 5.73 -18.27
C LEU A 284 -1.14 7.02 -18.41
N ALA A 285 0.14 6.99 -18.00
CA ALA A 285 0.99 8.17 -18.12
C ALA A 285 1.23 8.56 -19.59
N PHE A 286 1.34 7.60 -20.51
CA PHE A 286 1.40 7.89 -21.96
C PHE A 286 0.07 8.40 -22.52
N GLU A 287 -1.05 7.86 -22.07
CA GLU A 287 -2.39 8.29 -22.46
C GLU A 287 -2.62 9.76 -22.07
N GLU A 288 -2.30 10.14 -20.85
CA GLU A 288 -2.42 11.51 -20.35
C GLU A 288 -1.51 12.48 -21.16
N LEU A 289 -0.34 12.02 -21.59
CA LEU A 289 0.53 12.74 -22.52
C LEU A 289 0.00 12.77 -23.97
N LYS A 290 -1.13 12.11 -24.25
CA LYS A 290 -1.71 11.94 -25.60
C LYS A 290 -0.79 11.21 -26.58
N LEU A 291 0.09 10.37 -26.05
CA LEU A 291 1.00 9.52 -26.84
C LEU A 291 0.36 8.13 -27.00
N PHE A 292 -0.79 8.10 -27.71
CA PHE A 292 -1.67 6.93 -27.79
C PHE A 292 -0.98 5.64 -28.31
N ASP A 293 -0.10 5.74 -29.31
CA ASP A 293 0.63 4.56 -29.80
C ASP A 293 1.49 3.89 -28.70
N SER A 294 2.11 4.71 -27.84
CA SER A 294 2.90 4.20 -26.71
C SER A 294 2.00 3.66 -25.60
N ALA A 295 0.88 4.33 -25.33
CA ALA A 295 -0.10 3.86 -24.35
C ALA A 295 -0.67 2.50 -24.75
N ILE A 296 -1.11 2.35 -26.00
CA ILE A 296 -1.60 1.09 -26.57
C ILE A 296 -0.59 -0.04 -26.35
N HIS A 297 0.68 0.20 -26.72
CA HIS A 297 1.73 -0.81 -26.54
C HIS A 297 1.87 -1.29 -25.10
N TYR A 298 1.76 -0.39 -24.11
CA TYR A 298 1.89 -0.77 -22.71
C TYR A 298 0.59 -1.34 -22.12
N PHE A 299 -0.60 -0.93 -22.60
CA PHE A 299 -1.84 -1.61 -22.26
C PHE A 299 -1.86 -3.05 -22.81
N GLU A 300 -1.38 -3.27 -24.03
CA GLU A 300 -1.23 -4.61 -24.60
C GLU A 300 -0.30 -5.48 -23.74
N LYS A 301 0.82 -4.93 -23.27
CA LYS A 301 1.71 -5.64 -22.34
C LYS A 301 1.05 -5.95 -21.00
N ALA A 302 0.24 -5.04 -20.48
CA ALA A 302 -0.52 -5.31 -19.25
C ALA A 302 -1.49 -6.48 -19.45
N ILE A 303 -2.18 -6.53 -20.59
CA ILE A 303 -3.08 -7.61 -20.98
C ILE A 303 -2.33 -8.92 -21.24
N GLU A 304 -1.13 -8.87 -21.82
CA GLU A 304 -0.27 -10.05 -21.97
C GLU A 304 0.16 -10.65 -20.64
N ALA A 305 0.40 -9.79 -19.63
CA ALA A 305 0.74 -10.22 -18.28
C ALA A 305 -0.47 -10.73 -17.49
N ASP A 306 -1.64 -10.11 -17.66
CA ASP A 306 -2.92 -10.52 -17.07
C ASP A 306 -4.09 -10.16 -17.99
N ASP A 307 -4.63 -11.14 -18.70
CA ASP A 307 -5.76 -10.97 -19.64
C ASP A 307 -7.11 -10.73 -18.93
N THR A 308 -7.15 -10.87 -17.61
CA THR A 308 -8.31 -10.58 -16.76
C THR A 308 -8.31 -9.16 -16.19
N TYR A 309 -7.26 -8.38 -16.44
CA TYR A 309 -7.11 -7.02 -15.94
C TYR A 309 -8.03 -6.06 -16.73
N ALA A 310 -9.27 -5.90 -16.25
CA ALA A 310 -10.34 -5.20 -16.95
C ALA A 310 -10.01 -3.73 -17.27
N GLU A 311 -9.29 -3.05 -16.37
CA GLU A 311 -8.88 -1.66 -16.51
C GLU A 311 -7.93 -1.46 -17.69
N ALA A 312 -7.07 -2.44 -17.99
CA ALA A 312 -6.19 -2.37 -19.15
C ALA A 312 -6.96 -2.47 -20.47
N TRP A 313 -7.99 -3.32 -20.54
CA TRP A 313 -8.90 -3.39 -21.69
C TRP A 313 -9.68 -2.08 -21.85
N TYR A 314 -10.13 -1.48 -20.75
CA TYR A 314 -10.81 -0.19 -20.76
C TYR A 314 -9.89 0.93 -21.26
N GLY A 315 -8.65 1.05 -20.70
CA GLY A 315 -7.67 2.04 -21.13
C GLY A 315 -7.29 1.92 -22.61
N LEU A 316 -7.17 0.67 -23.10
CA LEU A 316 -6.95 0.41 -24.52
C LEU A 316 -8.13 0.94 -25.35
N GLY A 317 -9.37 0.72 -24.90
CA GLY A 317 -10.57 1.30 -25.51
C GLY A 317 -10.54 2.82 -25.53
N CYS A 318 -10.18 3.47 -24.42
CA CYS A 318 -10.05 4.93 -24.32
C CYS A 318 -9.01 5.50 -25.29
N CYS A 319 -7.88 4.81 -25.48
CA CYS A 319 -6.88 5.23 -26.47
C CYS A 319 -7.45 5.21 -27.90
N TYR A 320 -8.17 4.18 -28.28
CA TYR A 320 -8.80 4.09 -29.61
C TYR A 320 -9.94 5.08 -29.77
N ASP A 321 -10.75 5.31 -28.73
CA ASP A 321 -11.80 6.33 -28.72
C ASP A 321 -11.20 7.74 -28.86
N GLY A 322 -10.15 8.06 -28.15
CA GLY A 322 -9.42 9.33 -28.28
C GLY A 322 -8.78 9.55 -29.66
N MET A 323 -8.59 8.48 -30.44
CA MET A 323 -8.17 8.51 -31.84
C MET A 323 -9.36 8.49 -32.82
N GLU A 324 -10.61 8.59 -32.35
CA GLU A 324 -11.87 8.49 -33.11
C GLU A 324 -12.04 7.14 -33.85
N ARG A 325 -11.35 6.08 -33.36
CA ARG A 325 -11.44 4.72 -33.91
C ARG A 325 -12.48 3.91 -33.13
N PHE A 326 -13.73 4.37 -33.20
CA PHE A 326 -14.81 3.90 -32.33
C PHE A 326 -15.13 2.39 -32.49
N GLU A 327 -14.96 1.79 -33.67
CA GLU A 327 -15.22 0.35 -33.88
C GLU A 327 -14.26 -0.52 -33.08
N GLU A 328 -12.96 -0.13 -33.07
CA GLU A 328 -11.95 -0.83 -32.29
C GLU A 328 -12.16 -0.57 -30.81
N ALA A 329 -12.41 0.68 -30.40
CA ALA A 329 -12.70 1.05 -29.02
C ALA A 329 -13.85 0.22 -28.45
N LEU A 330 -14.95 0.09 -29.19
CA LEU A 330 -16.12 -0.70 -28.77
C LEU A 330 -15.77 -2.18 -28.52
N THR A 331 -14.84 -2.73 -29.29
CA THR A 331 -14.37 -4.12 -29.09
C THR A 331 -13.71 -4.28 -27.74
N PHE A 332 -12.87 -3.31 -27.33
CA PHE A 332 -12.14 -3.33 -26.06
C PHE A 332 -13.07 -3.02 -24.88
N PHE A 333 -13.97 -2.05 -25.01
CA PHE A 333 -14.98 -1.77 -23.99
C PHE A 333 -15.89 -2.98 -23.75
N ASN A 334 -16.27 -3.72 -24.82
CA ASN A 334 -17.02 -4.97 -24.69
C ASN A 334 -16.27 -6.01 -23.85
N ARG A 335 -14.94 -6.10 -23.98
CA ARG A 335 -14.13 -6.99 -23.15
C ARG A 335 -14.08 -6.54 -21.70
N ALA A 336 -13.88 -5.24 -21.45
CA ALA A 336 -13.85 -4.66 -20.11
C ALA A 336 -15.15 -4.92 -19.34
N VAL A 337 -16.33 -4.67 -19.92
CA VAL A 337 -17.63 -4.91 -19.27
C VAL A 337 -17.94 -6.39 -19.02
N VAL A 338 -17.33 -7.30 -19.79
CA VAL A 338 -17.46 -8.75 -19.54
C VAL A 338 -16.62 -9.18 -18.36
N LEU A 339 -15.43 -8.60 -18.19
CA LEU A 339 -14.52 -8.92 -17.09
C LEU A 339 -14.99 -8.30 -15.77
N ASN A 340 -15.44 -7.05 -15.81
CA ASN A 340 -15.96 -6.35 -14.62
C ASN A 340 -17.30 -5.66 -14.96
N PRO A 341 -18.43 -6.37 -14.83
CA PRO A 341 -19.75 -5.86 -15.20
C PRO A 341 -20.32 -4.82 -14.22
N ASP A 342 -19.75 -4.69 -13.04
CA ASP A 342 -20.29 -3.81 -11.98
C ASP A 342 -19.65 -2.41 -11.98
N THR A 343 -18.74 -2.11 -12.94
CA THR A 343 -18.09 -0.80 -13.08
C THR A 343 -18.88 0.10 -14.02
N PRO A 344 -19.53 1.18 -13.54
CA PRO A 344 -20.36 2.07 -14.36
C PRO A 344 -19.58 2.72 -15.50
N ASP A 345 -18.34 3.11 -15.26
CA ASP A 345 -17.49 3.84 -16.22
C ASP A 345 -17.24 3.02 -17.50
N PHE A 346 -17.09 1.70 -17.37
CA PHE A 346 -16.90 0.83 -18.53
C PHE A 346 -18.14 0.78 -19.42
N TRP A 347 -19.32 0.70 -18.81
CA TRP A 347 -20.59 0.74 -19.53
C TRP A 347 -20.87 2.12 -20.12
N TYR A 348 -20.46 3.19 -19.42
CA TYR A 348 -20.62 4.56 -19.88
C TYR A 348 -19.80 4.79 -21.15
N ALA A 349 -18.50 4.48 -21.13
CA ALA A 349 -17.64 4.60 -22.30
C ALA A 349 -18.10 3.73 -23.49
N LYS A 350 -18.59 2.50 -23.20
CA LYS A 350 -19.22 1.65 -24.21
C LYS A 350 -20.45 2.32 -24.81
N ALA A 351 -21.29 2.96 -24.01
CA ALA A 351 -22.51 3.61 -24.45
C ALA A 351 -22.20 4.81 -25.35
N ASP A 352 -21.26 5.68 -24.93
CA ASP A 352 -20.79 6.83 -25.70
C ASP A 352 -20.20 6.41 -27.06
N CYS A 353 -19.34 5.40 -27.03
CA CYS A 353 -18.73 4.86 -28.23
C CYS A 353 -19.78 4.27 -29.21
N ALA A 354 -20.75 3.53 -28.70
CA ALA A 354 -21.87 3.02 -29.51
C ALA A 354 -22.76 4.13 -30.07
N TYR A 355 -22.98 5.19 -29.28
CA TYR A 355 -23.71 6.40 -29.71
C TYR A 355 -22.96 7.10 -30.84
N ASN A 356 -21.67 7.32 -30.72
CA ASN A 356 -20.82 7.94 -31.77
C ASN A 356 -20.83 7.13 -33.09
N LEU A 357 -20.99 5.83 -32.99
CA LEU A 357 -21.17 4.95 -34.15
C LEU A 357 -22.62 4.96 -34.73
N GLY A 358 -23.55 5.70 -34.11
CA GLY A 358 -24.97 5.67 -34.50
C GLY A 358 -25.70 4.39 -34.12
N ARG A 359 -25.12 3.53 -33.30
CA ARG A 359 -25.69 2.26 -32.82
C ARG A 359 -26.62 2.50 -31.63
N LEU A 360 -27.67 3.32 -31.83
CA LEU A 360 -28.54 3.80 -30.75
C LEU A 360 -29.12 2.68 -29.86
N ALA A 361 -29.46 1.53 -30.46
CA ALA A 361 -29.99 0.40 -29.66
C ALA A 361 -28.96 -0.21 -28.70
N GLU A 362 -27.69 -0.27 -29.10
CA GLU A 362 -26.59 -0.74 -28.26
C GLU A 362 -26.27 0.31 -27.15
N ALA A 363 -26.21 1.58 -27.52
CA ALA A 363 -26.02 2.70 -26.58
C ALA A 363 -27.11 2.73 -25.50
N ILE A 364 -28.39 2.62 -25.88
CA ILE A 364 -29.55 2.54 -24.97
C ILE A 364 -29.38 1.41 -23.95
N ASN A 365 -28.96 0.22 -24.41
CA ASN A 365 -28.78 -0.92 -23.52
C ASN A 365 -27.63 -0.69 -22.55
N ALA A 366 -26.54 -0.12 -23.01
CA ALA A 366 -25.38 0.19 -22.16
C ALA A 366 -25.70 1.29 -21.14
N TYR A 367 -26.31 2.41 -21.55
CA TYR A 367 -26.76 3.46 -20.62
C TYR A 367 -27.78 2.95 -19.61
N ARG A 368 -28.70 2.07 -20.01
CA ARG A 368 -29.65 1.45 -19.06
C ARG A 368 -28.91 0.69 -17.98
N THR A 369 -27.81 0.01 -18.32
CA THR A 369 -26.97 -0.67 -17.34
C THR A 369 -26.27 0.35 -16.42
N VAL A 370 -25.71 1.45 -16.98
CA VAL A 370 -25.11 2.52 -16.18
C VAL A 370 -26.07 3.04 -15.11
N VAL A 371 -27.27 3.46 -15.51
CA VAL A 371 -28.27 4.02 -14.57
C VAL A 371 -28.87 2.99 -13.61
N SER A 372 -28.69 1.70 -13.90
CA SER A 372 -29.05 0.61 -12.98
C SER A 372 -27.99 0.41 -11.89
N ILE A 373 -26.69 0.52 -12.24
CA ILE A 373 -25.56 0.36 -11.31
C ILE A 373 -25.36 1.63 -10.49
N ALA A 374 -25.42 2.80 -11.13
CA ALA A 374 -25.22 4.12 -10.54
C ALA A 374 -26.46 5.01 -10.73
N PRO A 375 -27.56 4.75 -10.02
CA PRO A 375 -28.82 5.47 -10.21
C PRO A 375 -28.77 6.95 -9.77
N GLU A 376 -27.74 7.35 -9.04
CA GLU A 376 -27.47 8.73 -8.61
C GLU A 376 -26.67 9.54 -9.65
N ASN A 377 -26.20 8.93 -10.73
CA ASN A 377 -25.50 9.64 -11.79
C ASN A 377 -26.45 10.40 -12.70
N GLY A 378 -26.64 11.71 -12.45
CA GLY A 378 -27.54 12.59 -13.20
C GLY A 378 -27.12 12.80 -14.65
N ASP A 379 -25.82 12.79 -14.95
CA ASP A 379 -25.28 12.94 -16.30
C ASP A 379 -25.64 11.70 -17.14
N ALA A 380 -25.44 10.50 -16.59
CA ALA A 380 -25.81 9.26 -17.25
C ALA A 380 -27.32 9.18 -17.57
N TRP A 381 -28.20 9.70 -16.68
CA TRP A 381 -29.62 9.82 -16.96
C TRP A 381 -29.91 10.81 -18.09
N MET A 382 -29.15 11.90 -18.20
CA MET A 382 -29.27 12.88 -19.28
C MET A 382 -28.90 12.29 -20.64
N ASP A 383 -27.72 11.65 -20.75
CA ASP A 383 -27.22 11.04 -21.98
C ASP A 383 -28.10 9.86 -22.42
N PHE A 384 -28.59 9.08 -21.44
CA PHE A 384 -29.58 8.04 -21.69
C PHE A 384 -30.87 8.62 -22.28
N ALA A 385 -31.35 9.75 -21.74
CA ALA A 385 -32.55 10.40 -22.23
C ALA A 385 -32.38 10.95 -23.65
N GLU A 386 -31.22 11.55 -23.95
CA GLU A 386 -30.92 12.05 -25.30
C GLU A 386 -30.84 10.91 -26.31
N THR A 387 -30.16 9.82 -25.96
CA THR A 387 -30.08 8.64 -26.82
C THR A 387 -31.47 8.03 -27.08
N LEU A 388 -32.32 7.94 -26.06
CA LEU A 388 -33.72 7.47 -26.22
C LEU A 388 -34.52 8.41 -27.12
N PHE A 389 -34.33 9.73 -26.96
CA PHE A 389 -35.02 10.72 -27.76
C PHE A 389 -34.66 10.59 -29.26
N GLU A 390 -33.35 10.49 -29.56
CA GLU A 390 -32.86 10.29 -30.93
C GLU A 390 -33.33 8.97 -31.55
N ALA A 391 -33.47 7.91 -30.73
CA ALA A 391 -34.03 6.65 -31.14
C ALA A 391 -35.56 6.70 -31.31
N GLY A 392 -36.23 7.85 -31.12
CA GLY A 392 -37.67 8.03 -31.22
C GLY A 392 -38.47 7.48 -30.05
N GLN A 393 -37.81 7.05 -28.96
CA GLN A 393 -38.47 6.53 -27.74
C GLN A 393 -38.82 7.66 -26.77
N VAL A 394 -39.60 8.64 -27.25
CA VAL A 394 -39.82 9.93 -26.60
C VAL A 394 -40.44 9.82 -25.20
N GLU A 395 -41.38 8.89 -24.97
CA GLU A 395 -41.99 8.69 -23.64
C GLU A 395 -40.94 8.21 -22.60
N GLN A 396 -40.02 7.31 -22.98
CA GLN A 396 -38.96 6.82 -22.11
C GLN A 396 -37.93 7.92 -21.88
N ALA A 397 -37.59 8.71 -22.91
CA ALA A 397 -36.71 9.85 -22.80
C ALA A 397 -37.21 10.86 -21.76
N LEU A 398 -38.51 11.19 -21.77
CA LEU A 398 -39.12 12.09 -20.77
C LEU A 398 -39.04 11.55 -19.35
N GLY A 399 -39.16 10.21 -19.21
CA GLY A 399 -38.95 9.55 -17.91
C GLY A 399 -37.52 9.71 -17.41
N ALA A 400 -36.53 9.54 -18.28
CA ALA A 400 -35.12 9.68 -17.97
C ALA A 400 -34.71 11.14 -17.69
N TYR A 401 -35.21 12.13 -18.49
CA TYR A 401 -35.00 13.55 -18.20
C TYR A 401 -35.55 13.97 -16.83
N ARG A 402 -36.72 13.44 -16.42
CA ARG A 402 -37.25 13.71 -15.08
C ARG A 402 -36.29 13.19 -14.00
N LYS A 403 -35.72 12.00 -14.16
CA LYS A 403 -34.73 11.45 -13.25
C LYS A 403 -33.46 12.29 -13.20
N ALA A 404 -32.96 12.73 -14.35
CA ALA A 404 -31.81 13.64 -14.41
C ALA A 404 -32.09 14.95 -13.65
N LEU A 405 -33.29 15.56 -13.83
CA LEU A 405 -33.67 16.78 -13.14
C LEU A 405 -34.00 16.61 -11.66
N ASP A 406 -34.46 15.42 -11.25
CA ASP A 406 -34.61 15.10 -9.81
C ASP A 406 -33.25 15.10 -9.10
N LEU A 407 -32.18 14.67 -9.81
CA LEU A 407 -30.81 14.61 -9.30
C LEU A 407 -30.06 15.94 -9.47
N LYS A 408 -30.25 16.62 -10.61
CA LYS A 408 -29.62 17.91 -10.95
C LYS A 408 -30.69 18.95 -11.35
N PRO A 409 -31.40 19.56 -10.40
CA PRO A 409 -32.52 20.47 -10.67
C PRO A 409 -32.08 21.81 -11.24
N ASP A 410 -30.82 22.13 -11.30
CA ASP A 410 -30.20 23.33 -11.85
C ASP A 410 -29.59 23.17 -13.24
N SER A 411 -29.77 22.00 -13.91
CA SER A 411 -29.28 21.75 -15.26
C SER A 411 -30.16 22.43 -16.31
N ALA A 412 -29.70 23.59 -16.83
CA ALA A 412 -30.34 24.30 -17.92
C ALA A 412 -30.46 23.46 -19.21
N GLU A 413 -29.43 22.71 -19.51
CA GLU A 413 -29.33 21.82 -20.66
C GLU A 413 -30.38 20.72 -20.63
N THR A 414 -30.54 20.06 -19.48
CA THR A 414 -31.57 19.01 -19.31
C THR A 414 -33.00 19.56 -19.48
N TYR A 415 -33.30 20.76 -18.93
CA TYR A 415 -34.59 21.40 -19.18
C TYR A 415 -34.80 21.73 -20.64
N PHE A 416 -33.76 22.15 -21.34
CA PHE A 416 -33.82 22.50 -22.75
C PHE A 416 -34.08 21.25 -23.62
N SER A 417 -33.37 20.15 -23.39
CA SER A 417 -33.57 18.87 -24.09
C SER A 417 -34.94 18.23 -23.73
N GLN A 418 -35.37 18.32 -22.46
CA GLN A 418 -36.70 17.89 -22.05
C GLN A 418 -37.81 18.66 -22.80
N ALA A 419 -37.64 19.97 -22.99
CA ALA A 419 -38.60 20.76 -23.69
C ALA A 419 -38.79 20.33 -25.15
N LYS A 420 -37.70 19.92 -25.82
CA LYS A 420 -37.72 19.31 -27.17
C LYS A 420 -38.57 18.03 -27.20
N ALA A 421 -38.34 17.15 -26.22
CA ALA A 421 -39.06 15.90 -26.12
C ALA A 421 -40.57 16.13 -25.81
N LEU A 422 -40.90 17.08 -24.92
CA LEU A 422 -42.29 17.47 -24.60
C LEU A 422 -43.02 18.04 -25.83
N PHE A 423 -42.30 18.85 -26.62
CA PHE A 423 -42.89 19.40 -27.83
C PHE A 423 -43.17 18.31 -28.89
N ALA A 424 -42.24 17.37 -29.08
CA ALA A 424 -42.44 16.23 -29.98
C ALA A 424 -43.67 15.37 -29.57
N MET A 425 -44.02 15.34 -28.27
CA MET A 425 -45.23 14.68 -27.75
C MET A 425 -46.49 15.54 -27.84
N GLY A 426 -46.43 16.78 -28.36
CA GLY A 426 -47.52 17.73 -28.41
C GLY A 426 -47.89 18.38 -27.08
N GLN A 427 -47.02 18.25 -26.06
CA GLN A 427 -47.21 18.82 -24.70
C GLN A 427 -46.64 20.26 -24.64
N SER A 428 -47.20 21.17 -25.45
CA SER A 428 -46.66 22.52 -25.66
C SER A 428 -46.58 23.36 -24.37
N GLU A 429 -47.57 23.28 -23.46
CA GLU A 429 -47.54 24.04 -22.22
C GLU A 429 -46.39 23.62 -21.28
N GLU A 430 -46.12 22.31 -21.19
CA GLU A 430 -45.03 21.77 -20.37
C GLU A 430 -43.67 22.08 -20.99
N SER A 431 -43.56 21.99 -22.32
CA SER A 431 -42.40 22.39 -23.09
C SER A 431 -41.99 23.86 -22.81
N ILE A 432 -42.99 24.76 -22.87
CA ILE A 432 -42.77 26.19 -22.59
C ILE A 432 -42.33 26.43 -21.14
N ARG A 433 -42.83 25.65 -20.17
CA ARG A 433 -42.40 25.73 -18.77
C ARG A 433 -40.94 25.30 -18.63
N SER A 434 -40.54 24.21 -19.25
CA SER A 434 -39.15 23.72 -19.26
C SER A 434 -38.21 24.73 -19.95
N LEU A 435 -38.60 25.31 -21.09
CA LEU A 435 -37.81 26.37 -21.76
C LEU A 435 -37.62 27.62 -20.87
N LYS A 436 -38.67 28.03 -20.16
CA LYS A 436 -38.56 29.17 -19.22
C LYS A 436 -37.58 28.88 -18.08
N MET A 437 -37.56 27.65 -17.58
CA MET A 437 -36.58 27.24 -16.59
C MET A 437 -35.15 27.19 -17.17
N ALA A 438 -34.96 26.63 -18.34
CA ALA A 438 -33.66 26.62 -19.01
C ALA A 438 -33.11 28.04 -19.19
N PHE A 439 -33.92 28.98 -19.74
CA PHE A 439 -33.53 30.39 -19.95
C PHE A 439 -33.31 31.19 -18.66
N ARG A 440 -33.93 30.77 -17.56
CA ARG A 440 -33.70 31.34 -16.23
C ARG A 440 -32.37 30.90 -15.65
N LEU A 441 -32.03 29.65 -15.83
CA LEU A 441 -30.78 29.02 -15.32
C LEU A 441 -29.58 29.46 -16.19
N ASP A 442 -29.74 29.42 -17.52
CA ASP A 442 -28.76 29.89 -18.46
C ASP A 442 -29.37 30.80 -19.53
N PRO A 443 -29.17 32.13 -19.41
CA PRO A 443 -29.66 33.09 -20.39
C PRO A 443 -29.09 32.91 -21.80
N MET A 444 -27.91 32.32 -21.97
CA MET A 444 -27.29 32.07 -23.29
C MET A 444 -28.14 31.13 -24.15
N GLN A 445 -28.77 30.14 -23.54
CA GLN A 445 -29.69 29.22 -24.24
C GLN A 445 -30.90 29.92 -24.88
N ARG A 446 -31.27 31.08 -24.34
CA ARG A 446 -32.33 31.89 -24.95
C ARG A 446 -31.86 32.49 -26.29
N GLU A 447 -30.60 32.86 -26.40
CA GLU A 447 -30.03 33.41 -27.64
C GLU A 447 -29.85 32.33 -28.71
N GLU A 448 -29.54 31.11 -28.29
CA GLU A 448 -29.35 29.95 -29.16
C GLU A 448 -30.69 29.35 -29.61
N PHE A 449 -31.79 29.55 -28.87
CA PHE A 449 -33.07 28.93 -29.13
C PHE A 449 -33.59 29.08 -30.59
N PRO A 450 -33.48 30.26 -31.26
CA PRO A 450 -33.92 30.40 -32.64
C PRO A 450 -33.14 29.51 -33.63
N HIS A 451 -31.90 29.22 -33.34
CA HIS A 451 -31.03 28.38 -34.18
C HIS A 451 -31.21 26.91 -33.84
N ALA A 452 -31.31 26.57 -32.58
CA ALA A 452 -31.46 25.18 -32.11
C ALA A 452 -32.89 24.62 -32.40
N TYR A 453 -33.93 25.50 -32.40
CA TYR A 453 -35.32 25.10 -32.57
C TYR A 453 -36.06 26.02 -33.56
N PRO A 454 -35.67 26.05 -34.84
CA PRO A 454 -36.27 26.94 -35.83
C PRO A 454 -37.75 26.69 -36.04
N GLU A 455 -38.24 25.43 -35.89
CA GLU A 455 -39.65 25.09 -36.00
C GLU A 455 -40.51 25.64 -34.88
N LEU A 456 -40.04 25.54 -33.62
CA LEU A 456 -40.65 26.12 -32.44
C LEU A 456 -40.65 27.64 -32.48
N TYR A 457 -39.53 28.22 -32.93
CA TYR A 457 -39.37 29.67 -33.08
C TYR A 457 -40.23 30.27 -34.17
N ARG A 458 -40.69 29.50 -35.16
CA ARG A 458 -41.64 29.95 -36.20
C ARG A 458 -43.07 30.11 -35.65
N ASP A 459 -43.43 29.42 -34.55
CA ASP A 459 -44.74 29.52 -33.95
C ASP A 459 -44.86 30.85 -33.18
N LEU A 460 -45.79 31.69 -33.64
CA LEU A 460 -46.04 33.02 -33.07
C LEU A 460 -46.47 32.94 -31.61
N GLN A 461 -47.29 31.98 -31.25
CA GLN A 461 -47.79 31.82 -29.88
C GLN A 461 -46.67 31.41 -28.93
N ILE A 462 -45.77 30.51 -29.38
CA ILE A 462 -44.61 30.08 -28.59
C ILE A 462 -43.64 31.25 -28.39
N ARG A 463 -43.33 32.05 -29.42
CA ARG A 463 -42.52 33.27 -29.29
C ARG A 463 -43.09 34.27 -28.28
N GLN A 464 -44.39 34.53 -28.36
CA GLN A 464 -45.08 35.44 -27.41
C GLN A 464 -45.01 34.92 -25.98
N LEU A 465 -45.29 33.63 -25.76
CA LEU A 465 -45.25 32.98 -24.43
C LEU A 465 -43.85 32.93 -23.83
N LEU A 466 -42.79 32.87 -24.66
CA LEU A 466 -41.38 32.92 -24.27
C LEU A 466 -40.85 34.35 -24.16
N GLY A 467 -41.64 35.36 -24.57
CA GLY A 467 -41.27 36.77 -24.45
C GLY A 467 -40.29 37.27 -25.51
N PHE A 468 -40.25 36.64 -26.68
CA PHE A 468 -39.45 37.11 -27.82
C PHE A 468 -40.11 38.26 -28.61
N GLU A 469 -41.42 38.40 -28.48
CA GLU A 469 -42.22 39.51 -29.03
C GLU A 469 -43.06 40.16 -27.93
N ARG A 470 -43.12 41.48 -27.96
CA ARG A 470 -44.01 42.24 -27.11
C ARG A 470 -45.32 42.52 -27.82
#